data_092d3cb1bf4e90f189a395e03df83b62
#
_entry.id   092d3cb1bf4e90f189a395e03df83b62
#
_cell.length_a   1.000
_cell.length_b   1.000
_cell.length_c   1.000
_cell.angle_alpha   90.00
_cell.angle_beta   90.00
_cell.angle_gamma   90.00
#
_symmetry.space_group_name_H-M   'P 1'
#
loop_
_entity.id
_entity.type
_entity.pdbx_description
1 polymer ?
#
loop_
_entity_poly.entity_id
_entity_poly.type
_entity_poly.pdbx_seq_one_letter_code
_entity_poly.pdbx_strand_id
1 'polypeptide(L)'
;GILASEMLIATNKSFSMCPGLTNGLVEALSAYGTDEQKDIYMEKLITGEWTGTMCLTEPQCGTDLGLITTKAEPQEDGSFKLTGTKTWITFGEHDMTDNIIHLVLARLPDAPHGIRGISAFIVPKVLEDGSLNGVVCSGTDHKMGIHASPTCVINMENSTGYMVGEPHRGMRSMFVMMNSARLHVGIEGVALAEAAYQASLEFAKDRRQSRSLNPQ
;
A
#
# COMPACT_ATOMS: atom_id res chain seq x y z
N GLY A 1 11.90 1.63 13.38
CA GLY A 1 12.26 2.98 13.02
C GLY A 1 13.13 3.02 11.76
N ILE A 2 13.54 4.22 11.33
CA ILE A 2 14.24 4.49 10.05
C ILE A 2 15.48 3.59 9.85
N LEU A 3 16.33 3.45 10.86
CA LEU A 3 17.53 2.59 10.77
C LEU A 3 17.20 1.12 10.49
N ALA A 4 16.17 0.57 11.12
CA ALA A 4 15.76 -0.81 10.85
C ALA A 4 15.20 -0.95 9.43
N SER A 5 14.48 0.06 8.93
CA SER A 5 13.98 0.09 7.55
C SER A 5 15.14 0.14 6.54
N GLU A 6 16.16 0.97 6.79
CA GLU A 6 17.35 1.05 5.94
C GLU A 6 18.06 -0.31 5.83
N MET A 7 18.32 -0.97 6.95
CA MET A 7 18.97 -2.29 6.98
C MET A 7 18.15 -3.34 6.23
N LEU A 8 16.83 -3.37 6.43
CA LEU A 8 15.94 -4.31 5.76
C LEU A 8 15.89 -4.07 4.25
N ILE A 9 15.81 -2.82 3.82
CA ILE A 9 15.79 -2.43 2.41
C ILE A 9 17.10 -2.79 1.73
N ALA A 10 18.24 -2.46 2.35
CA ALA A 10 19.57 -2.78 1.84
C ALA A 10 19.77 -4.29 1.63
N THR A 11 19.14 -5.12 2.48
CA THR A 11 19.26 -6.56 2.43
C THR A 11 18.27 -7.20 1.45
N ASN A 12 17.00 -6.81 1.53
CA ASN A 12 15.93 -7.36 0.68
C ASN A 12 14.79 -6.36 0.47
N LYS A 13 14.90 -5.56 -0.57
CA LYS A 13 13.89 -4.55 -0.93
C LYS A 13 12.51 -5.16 -1.19
N SER A 14 12.42 -6.29 -1.89
CA SER A 14 11.14 -6.93 -2.18
C SER A 14 10.38 -7.27 -0.90
N PHE A 15 11.05 -7.90 0.06
CA PHE A 15 10.46 -8.25 1.34
C PHE A 15 10.06 -7.02 2.16
N SER A 16 10.88 -5.96 2.13
CA SER A 16 10.60 -4.72 2.87
C SER A 16 9.31 -4.02 2.44
N MET A 17 8.84 -4.28 1.21
CA MET A 17 7.59 -3.70 0.71
C MET A 17 6.33 -4.37 1.28
N CYS A 18 6.43 -5.64 1.69
CA CYS A 18 5.27 -6.40 2.18
C CYS A 18 4.59 -5.74 3.40
N PRO A 19 5.29 -5.37 4.49
CA PRO A 19 4.68 -4.72 5.64
C PRO A 19 4.51 -3.19 5.47
N GLY A 20 5.14 -2.59 4.47
CA GLY A 20 5.27 -1.13 4.37
C GLY A 20 3.94 -0.38 4.33
N LEU A 21 2.99 -0.88 3.55
CA LEU A 21 1.67 -0.25 3.41
C LEU A 21 0.75 -0.48 4.61
N THR A 22 0.95 -1.56 5.37
CA THR A 22 0.23 -1.81 6.63
C THR A 22 0.47 -0.69 7.62
N ASN A 23 1.73 -0.24 7.78
CA ASN A 23 2.06 0.89 8.65
C ASN A 23 1.34 2.17 8.22
N GLY A 24 1.30 2.45 6.92
CA GLY A 24 0.57 3.60 6.38
C GLY A 24 -0.93 3.54 6.63
N LEU A 25 -1.54 2.36 6.54
CA LEU A 25 -2.95 2.17 6.89
C LEU A 25 -3.21 2.41 8.38
N VAL A 26 -2.35 1.91 9.27
CA VAL A 26 -2.40 2.19 10.71
C VAL A 26 -2.35 3.70 10.98
N GLU A 27 -1.45 4.43 10.34
CA GLU A 27 -1.36 5.89 10.46
C GLU A 27 -2.65 6.58 9.97
N ALA A 28 -3.20 6.16 8.84
CA ALA A 28 -4.43 6.73 8.28
C ALA A 28 -5.64 6.46 9.19
N LEU A 29 -5.78 5.25 9.71
CA LEU A 29 -6.84 4.88 10.67
C LEU A 29 -6.69 5.61 12.00
N SER A 30 -5.48 5.74 12.51
CA SER A 30 -5.20 6.51 13.73
C SER A 30 -5.68 7.97 13.60
N ALA A 31 -5.48 8.58 12.43
CA ALA A 31 -5.80 9.98 12.17
C ALA A 31 -7.28 10.22 11.83
N TYR A 32 -7.93 9.31 11.13
CA TYR A 32 -9.25 9.53 10.53
C TYR A 32 -10.27 8.40 10.74
N GLY A 33 -9.86 7.26 11.28
CA GLY A 33 -10.78 6.16 11.62
C GLY A 33 -11.70 6.53 12.78
N THR A 34 -12.90 5.95 12.80
CA THR A 34 -13.78 6.01 13.97
C THR A 34 -13.20 5.15 15.11
N ASP A 35 -13.72 5.31 16.32
CA ASP A 35 -13.26 4.51 17.45
C ASP A 35 -13.57 3.01 17.22
N GLU A 36 -14.75 2.69 16.65
CA GLU A 36 -15.11 1.32 16.28
C GLU A 36 -14.13 0.75 15.22
N GLN A 37 -13.76 1.54 14.21
CA GLN A 37 -12.77 1.10 13.22
C GLN A 37 -11.40 0.85 13.84
N LYS A 38 -10.99 1.69 14.78
CA LYS A 38 -9.73 1.48 15.50
C LYS A 38 -9.76 0.21 16.35
N ASP A 39 -10.85 -0.03 17.07
CA ASP A 39 -11.03 -1.20 17.92
C ASP A 39 -11.00 -2.51 17.10
N ILE A 40 -11.61 -2.51 15.89
CA ILE A 40 -11.66 -3.70 15.03
C ILE A 40 -10.31 -3.98 14.34
N TYR A 41 -9.67 -2.92 13.78
CA TYR A 41 -8.58 -3.10 12.81
C TYR A 41 -7.18 -2.86 13.38
N MET A 42 -7.01 -1.95 14.37
CA MET A 42 -5.68 -1.46 14.74
C MET A 42 -4.79 -2.53 15.37
N GLU A 43 -5.30 -3.29 16.33
CA GLU A 43 -4.51 -4.32 17.02
C GLU A 43 -3.98 -5.36 16.03
N LYS A 44 -4.84 -5.88 15.17
CA LYS A 44 -4.49 -6.91 14.19
C LYS A 44 -3.53 -6.43 13.10
N LEU A 45 -3.65 -5.17 12.70
CA LEU A 45 -2.69 -4.54 11.76
C LEU A 45 -1.33 -4.28 12.42
N ILE A 46 -1.30 -3.88 13.69
CA ILE A 46 -0.05 -3.61 14.43
C ILE A 46 0.69 -4.91 14.76
N THR A 47 -0.03 -5.97 15.15
CA THR A 47 0.55 -7.29 15.44
C THR A 47 0.99 -8.05 14.19
N GLY A 48 0.47 -7.66 13.01
CA GLY A 48 0.74 -8.31 11.74
C GLY A 48 -0.13 -9.54 11.47
N GLU A 49 -1.19 -9.76 12.26
CA GLU A 49 -2.22 -10.77 11.97
C GLU A 49 -2.95 -10.44 10.67
N TRP A 50 -3.13 -9.14 10.40
CA TRP A 50 -3.70 -8.62 9.16
C TRP A 50 -2.72 -7.67 8.47
N THR A 51 -2.81 -7.57 7.16
CA THR A 51 -2.04 -6.60 6.36
C THR A 51 -2.93 -5.53 5.78
N GLY A 52 -2.30 -4.42 5.39
CA GLY A 52 -2.97 -3.29 4.77
C GLY A 52 -2.44 -2.96 3.38
N THR A 53 -3.29 -2.44 2.51
CA THR A 53 -2.91 -1.97 1.17
C THR A 53 -3.42 -0.56 0.90
N MET A 54 -2.90 0.04 -0.18
CA MET A 54 -3.27 1.35 -0.70
C MET A 54 -3.81 1.19 -2.12
N CYS A 55 -5.11 1.45 -2.32
CA CYS A 55 -5.83 1.22 -3.56
C CYS A 55 -6.33 2.54 -4.17
N LEU A 56 -5.46 3.21 -4.97
CA LEU A 56 -5.77 4.47 -5.65
C LEU A 56 -6.03 4.26 -7.13
N THR A 57 -4.98 3.75 -7.81
CA THR A 57 -4.85 3.71 -9.27
C THR A 57 -5.85 2.77 -9.91
N GLU A 58 -6.41 3.22 -11.02
CA GLU A 58 -7.29 2.43 -11.88
C GLU A 58 -6.66 2.30 -13.28
N PRO A 59 -7.13 1.37 -14.14
CA PRO A 59 -6.53 1.16 -15.46
C PRO A 59 -6.42 2.43 -16.32
N GLN A 60 -7.37 3.37 -16.17
CA GLN A 60 -7.42 4.62 -16.93
C GLN A 60 -6.76 5.81 -16.23
N CYS A 61 -6.40 5.71 -14.97
CA CYS A 61 -5.86 6.85 -14.21
C CYS A 61 -4.98 6.44 -13.02
N GLY A 62 -3.93 7.20 -12.80
CA GLY A 62 -3.02 7.05 -11.66
C GLY A 62 -2.50 8.40 -11.21
N THR A 63 -1.88 9.16 -12.11
CA THR A 63 -1.42 10.52 -11.84
C THR A 63 -2.59 11.49 -11.64
N ASP A 64 -3.62 11.41 -12.50
CA ASP A 64 -4.85 12.17 -12.34
C ASP A 64 -5.96 11.32 -11.71
N LEU A 65 -5.99 11.27 -10.39
CA LEU A 65 -7.01 10.56 -9.61
C LEU A 65 -8.41 11.18 -9.75
N GLY A 66 -8.51 12.38 -10.31
CA GLY A 66 -9.81 12.99 -10.65
C GLY A 66 -10.68 12.15 -11.57
N LEU A 67 -10.06 11.19 -12.28
CA LEU A 67 -10.72 10.30 -13.24
C LEU A 67 -11.11 8.93 -12.69
N ILE A 68 -10.93 8.64 -11.39
CA ILE A 68 -11.35 7.35 -10.83
C ILE A 68 -12.85 7.13 -11.01
N THR A 69 -13.20 5.89 -11.28
CA THR A 69 -14.56 5.44 -11.57
C THR A 69 -15.11 4.43 -10.57
N THR A 70 -14.27 3.91 -9.68
CA THR A 70 -14.73 3.04 -8.57
C THR A 70 -15.83 3.73 -7.80
N LYS A 71 -16.97 3.04 -7.65
CA LYS A 71 -18.17 3.54 -6.98
C LYS A 71 -18.27 2.98 -5.57
N ALA A 72 -18.88 3.75 -4.67
CA ALA A 72 -19.26 3.33 -3.34
C ALA A 72 -20.73 3.72 -3.12
N GLU A 73 -21.62 2.73 -3.11
CA GLU A 73 -23.05 2.92 -2.96
C GLU A 73 -23.46 2.73 -1.49
N PRO A 74 -24.07 3.73 -0.84
CA PRO A 74 -24.45 3.65 0.56
C PRO A 74 -25.52 2.58 0.79
N GLN A 75 -25.48 1.91 1.93
CA GLN A 75 -26.43 0.92 2.38
C GLN A 75 -27.17 1.40 3.62
N GLU A 76 -28.33 0.79 3.93
CA GLU A 76 -29.19 1.15 5.07
C GLU A 76 -28.49 0.94 6.43
N ASP A 77 -27.55 0.00 6.50
CA ASP A 77 -26.78 -0.32 7.70
C ASP A 77 -25.57 0.61 7.94
N GLY A 78 -25.37 1.62 7.09
CA GLY A 78 -24.24 2.55 7.16
C GLY A 78 -22.98 2.06 6.48
N SER A 79 -22.97 0.83 5.95
CA SER A 79 -21.88 0.33 5.09
C SER A 79 -22.02 0.88 3.66
N PHE A 80 -21.06 0.50 2.81
CA PHE A 80 -21.06 0.85 1.39
C PHE A 80 -20.77 -0.39 0.54
N LYS A 81 -21.36 -0.48 -0.65
CA LYS A 81 -21.00 -1.46 -1.66
C LYS A 81 -20.08 -0.84 -2.69
N LEU A 82 -18.85 -1.35 -2.75
CA LEU A 82 -17.84 -0.87 -3.67
C LEU A 82 -17.76 -1.75 -4.92
N THR A 83 -17.70 -1.09 -6.08
CA THR A 83 -17.55 -1.77 -7.38
C THR A 83 -16.55 -1.01 -8.24
N GLY A 84 -15.51 -1.70 -8.71
CA GLY A 84 -14.45 -1.14 -9.55
C GLY A 84 -13.18 -1.98 -9.56
N THR A 85 -12.20 -1.53 -10.34
CA THR A 85 -10.90 -2.21 -10.49
C THR A 85 -9.77 -1.29 -10.08
N LYS A 86 -8.89 -1.79 -9.23
CA LYS A 86 -7.65 -1.12 -8.83
C LYS A 86 -6.45 -1.87 -9.35
N THR A 87 -5.47 -1.14 -9.89
CA THR A 87 -4.26 -1.71 -10.50
C THR A 87 -3.00 -1.32 -9.74
N TRP A 88 -1.97 -2.14 -9.89
CA TRP A 88 -0.65 -1.97 -9.28
C TRP A 88 -0.69 -1.91 -7.76
N ILE A 89 -1.54 -2.74 -7.17
CA ILE A 89 -1.69 -2.80 -5.72
C ILE A 89 -0.57 -3.64 -5.13
N THR A 90 0.33 -2.98 -4.43
CA THR A 90 1.47 -3.60 -3.75
C THR A 90 0.97 -4.51 -2.64
N PHE A 91 1.43 -5.77 -2.65
CA PHE A 91 1.09 -6.79 -1.67
C PHE A 91 -0.42 -6.97 -1.51
N GLY A 92 -1.15 -6.83 -2.65
CA GLY A 92 -2.61 -6.82 -2.69
C GLY A 92 -3.26 -8.18 -2.50
N GLU A 93 -2.53 -9.26 -2.72
CA GLU A 93 -3.00 -10.64 -2.55
C GLU A 93 -1.85 -11.53 -2.07
N HIS A 94 -2.08 -12.31 -1.02
CA HIS A 94 -1.18 -13.29 -0.45
C HIS A 94 -1.92 -14.17 0.58
N ASP A 95 -1.28 -15.24 1.03
CA ASP A 95 -1.75 -16.19 2.04
C ASP A 95 -0.95 -16.16 3.36
N MET A 96 -0.22 -15.08 3.61
CA MET A 96 0.68 -14.94 4.77
C MET A 96 -0.04 -14.44 6.03
N THR A 97 -1.25 -13.90 5.89
CA THR A 97 -2.07 -13.38 6.99
C THR A 97 -3.53 -13.75 6.80
N ASP A 98 -4.29 -13.73 7.89
CA ASP A 98 -5.70 -14.15 7.87
C ASP A 98 -6.61 -13.21 7.10
N ASN A 99 -6.21 -11.92 6.98
CA ASN A 99 -6.99 -10.93 6.24
C ASN A 99 -6.10 -9.85 5.62
N ILE A 100 -6.60 -9.22 4.57
CA ILE A 100 -6.02 -8.05 3.92
C ILE A 100 -7.04 -6.92 3.96
N ILE A 101 -6.64 -5.77 4.51
CA ILE A 101 -7.49 -4.60 4.64
C ILE A 101 -7.08 -3.56 3.61
N HIS A 102 -7.96 -3.29 2.64
CA HIS A 102 -7.69 -2.36 1.56
C HIS A 102 -8.18 -0.95 1.90
N LEU A 103 -7.30 0.06 1.86
CA LEU A 103 -7.71 1.47 1.88
C LEU A 103 -7.98 1.92 0.44
N VAL A 104 -9.25 2.08 0.11
CA VAL A 104 -9.74 2.27 -1.26
C VAL A 104 -10.24 3.68 -1.47
N LEU A 105 -9.82 4.34 -2.55
CA LEU A 105 -10.43 5.57 -3.02
C LEU A 105 -11.59 5.26 -3.97
N ALA A 106 -12.76 5.83 -3.67
CA ALA A 106 -13.98 5.64 -4.47
C ALA A 106 -14.86 6.89 -4.46
N ARG A 107 -15.89 6.89 -5.31
CA ARG A 107 -16.86 7.97 -5.42
C ARG A 107 -18.24 7.57 -4.90
N LEU A 108 -18.85 8.45 -4.15
CA LEU A 108 -20.28 8.39 -3.83
C LEU A 108 -21.11 8.74 -5.07
N PRO A 109 -22.40 8.33 -5.14
CA PRO A 109 -23.25 8.57 -6.32
C PRO A 109 -23.33 10.04 -6.73
N ASP A 110 -23.47 10.96 -5.79
CA ASP A 110 -23.62 12.40 -6.03
C ASP A 110 -22.33 13.19 -5.81
N ALA A 111 -21.18 12.51 -5.91
CA ALA A 111 -19.89 13.14 -5.66
C ALA A 111 -19.55 14.20 -6.73
N PRO A 112 -19.02 15.36 -6.34
CA PRO A 112 -18.54 16.36 -7.29
C PRO A 112 -17.42 15.79 -8.16
N HIS A 113 -17.29 16.31 -9.39
CA HIS A 113 -16.23 15.91 -10.32
C HIS A 113 -14.82 16.22 -9.79
N GLY A 114 -13.86 15.48 -10.30
CA GLY A 114 -12.44 15.65 -9.97
C GLY A 114 -12.08 15.12 -8.57
N ILE A 115 -10.96 15.55 -8.06
CA ILE A 115 -10.40 15.06 -6.79
C ILE A 115 -11.25 15.41 -5.56
N ARG A 116 -12.09 16.45 -5.66
CA ARG A 116 -12.96 16.88 -4.56
C ARG A 116 -14.15 15.95 -4.30
N GLY A 117 -14.41 15.00 -5.19
CA GLY A 117 -15.49 14.02 -5.02
C GLY A 117 -14.99 12.66 -4.51
N ILE A 118 -13.72 12.55 -4.14
CA ILE A 118 -13.13 11.27 -3.73
C ILE A 118 -13.29 11.09 -2.23
N SER A 119 -13.82 9.93 -1.84
CA SER A 119 -13.90 9.45 -0.47
C SER A 119 -12.98 8.24 -0.26
N ALA A 120 -12.61 7.95 0.99
CA ALA A 120 -11.78 6.80 1.34
C ALA A 120 -12.60 5.76 2.12
N PHE A 121 -12.34 4.49 1.86
CA PHE A 121 -13.05 3.36 2.46
C PHE A 121 -12.08 2.28 2.90
N ILE A 122 -12.33 1.66 4.06
CA ILE A 122 -11.75 0.37 4.42
C ILE A 122 -12.60 -0.71 3.76
N VAL A 123 -11.95 -1.62 3.04
CA VAL A 123 -12.59 -2.79 2.41
C VAL A 123 -11.80 -4.01 2.85
N PRO A 124 -12.27 -4.79 3.83
CA PRO A 124 -11.63 -6.04 4.21
C PRO A 124 -11.82 -7.10 3.13
N LYS A 125 -10.83 -7.96 2.90
CA LYS A 125 -10.93 -9.10 2.00
C LYS A 125 -11.86 -10.19 2.57
N VAL A 126 -11.80 -10.38 3.89
CA VAL A 126 -12.63 -11.31 4.65
C VAL A 126 -13.46 -10.52 5.65
N LEU A 127 -14.77 -10.75 5.68
CA LEU A 127 -15.70 -10.09 6.62
C LEU A 127 -15.61 -10.70 8.02
N GLU A 128 -16.21 -10.05 9.01
CA GLU A 128 -16.19 -10.51 10.41
C GLU A 128 -16.81 -11.89 10.62
N ASP A 129 -17.78 -12.27 9.80
CA ASP A 129 -18.40 -13.61 9.81
C ASP A 129 -17.55 -14.68 9.12
N GLY A 130 -16.36 -14.33 8.63
CA GLY A 130 -15.45 -15.21 7.90
C GLY A 130 -15.77 -15.39 6.43
N SER A 131 -16.80 -14.75 5.90
CA SER A 131 -17.13 -14.83 4.47
C SER A 131 -16.20 -13.95 3.61
N LEU A 132 -16.01 -14.36 2.35
CA LEU A 132 -15.25 -13.56 1.38
C LEU A 132 -16.07 -12.33 0.93
N ASN A 133 -15.43 -11.18 0.88
CA ASN A 133 -16.08 -9.88 0.64
C ASN A 133 -16.15 -9.46 -0.85
N GLY A 134 -16.07 -10.38 -1.80
CA GLY A 134 -16.10 -10.02 -3.23
C GLY A 134 -14.88 -9.19 -3.69
N VAL A 135 -13.79 -9.21 -2.92
CA VAL A 135 -12.49 -8.65 -3.30
C VAL A 135 -11.68 -9.75 -3.98
N VAL A 136 -11.40 -9.58 -5.26
CA VAL A 136 -10.78 -10.62 -6.09
C VAL A 136 -9.51 -10.11 -6.74
N CYS A 137 -8.40 -10.81 -6.55
CA CYS A 137 -7.19 -10.58 -7.33
C CYS A 137 -7.34 -11.27 -8.70
N SER A 138 -7.44 -10.48 -9.76
CA SER A 138 -7.58 -10.99 -11.14
C SER A 138 -6.25 -11.25 -11.84
N GLY A 139 -5.14 -10.83 -11.24
CA GLY A 139 -3.81 -11.05 -11.78
C GLY A 139 -2.72 -10.31 -11.03
N THR A 140 -1.48 -10.69 -11.33
CA THR A 140 -0.28 -10.04 -10.81
C THR A 140 0.61 -9.59 -11.95
N ASP A 141 1.23 -8.42 -11.80
CA ASP A 141 2.15 -7.89 -12.79
C ASP A 141 3.54 -8.54 -12.68
N HIS A 142 4.11 -8.88 -13.83
CA HIS A 142 5.51 -9.27 -13.93
C HIS A 142 6.38 -8.00 -14.01
N LYS A 143 7.18 -7.75 -12.96
CA LYS A 143 8.00 -6.54 -12.82
C LYS A 143 9.46 -6.79 -13.20
N MET A 144 10.20 -5.72 -13.47
CA MET A 144 11.66 -5.77 -13.71
C MET A 144 12.47 -6.15 -12.47
N GLY A 145 11.93 -5.92 -11.28
CA GLY A 145 12.52 -6.23 -9.97
C GLY A 145 11.44 -6.36 -8.91
N ILE A 146 11.82 -6.47 -7.63
CA ILE A 146 10.91 -6.60 -6.49
C ILE A 146 9.90 -7.75 -6.64
N HIS A 147 10.35 -8.88 -7.18
CA HIS A 147 9.49 -10.01 -7.54
C HIS A 147 8.81 -10.68 -6.33
N ALA A 148 9.43 -10.65 -5.14
CA ALA A 148 8.88 -11.27 -3.94
C ALA A 148 7.67 -10.51 -3.34
N SER A 149 7.42 -9.26 -3.78
CA SER A 149 6.20 -8.52 -3.41
C SER A 149 5.24 -8.53 -4.59
N PRO A 150 4.09 -9.22 -4.51
CA PRO A 150 3.13 -9.24 -5.62
C PRO A 150 2.54 -7.85 -5.84
N THR A 151 2.42 -7.47 -7.12
CA THR A 151 1.75 -6.25 -7.55
C THR A 151 0.48 -6.66 -8.26
N CYS A 152 -0.66 -6.37 -7.66
CA CYS A 152 -1.93 -7.00 -7.99
C CYS A 152 -2.90 -6.09 -8.74
N VAL A 153 -3.78 -6.71 -9.52
CA VAL A 153 -5.01 -6.10 -10.00
C VAL A 153 -6.15 -6.60 -9.12
N ILE A 154 -6.79 -5.68 -8.40
CA ILE A 154 -7.86 -5.99 -7.44
C ILE A 154 -9.20 -5.52 -7.99
N ASN A 155 -10.11 -6.46 -8.19
CA ASN A 155 -11.50 -6.21 -8.52
C ASN A 155 -12.36 -6.24 -7.25
N MET A 156 -13.25 -5.28 -7.14
CA MET A 156 -14.28 -5.22 -6.13
C MET A 156 -15.64 -5.44 -6.80
N GLU A 157 -16.39 -6.45 -6.35
CA GLU A 157 -17.66 -6.85 -6.90
C GLU A 157 -18.72 -6.75 -5.81
N ASN A 158 -19.33 -5.56 -5.66
CA ASN A 158 -20.22 -5.24 -4.55
C ASN A 158 -19.59 -5.51 -3.17
N SER A 159 -18.30 -5.25 -3.04
CA SER A 159 -17.56 -5.47 -1.80
C SER A 159 -18.02 -4.52 -0.70
N THR A 160 -18.24 -5.05 0.49
CA THR A 160 -18.62 -4.24 1.66
C THR A 160 -17.43 -3.41 2.11
N GLY A 161 -17.66 -2.14 2.32
CA GLY A 161 -16.64 -1.22 2.84
C GLY A 161 -17.22 -0.19 3.80
N TYR A 162 -16.34 0.44 4.56
CA TYR A 162 -16.68 1.41 5.59
C TYR A 162 -15.90 2.70 5.37
N MET A 163 -16.58 3.84 5.38
CA MET A 163 -15.95 5.14 5.11
C MET A 163 -14.94 5.51 6.19
N VAL A 164 -13.78 6.02 5.77
CA VAL A 164 -12.72 6.55 6.64
C VAL A 164 -12.71 8.07 6.53
N GLY A 165 -12.96 8.74 7.65
CA GLY A 165 -13.08 10.19 7.69
C GLY A 165 -14.40 10.71 7.09
N GLU A 166 -14.36 11.90 6.50
CA GLU A 166 -15.54 12.60 5.99
C GLU A 166 -15.77 12.33 4.49
N PRO A 167 -17.03 12.39 4.00
CA PRO A 167 -17.33 12.35 2.58
C PRO A 167 -16.53 13.38 1.79
N HIS A 168 -16.04 13.00 0.61
CA HIS A 168 -15.29 13.88 -0.30
C HIS A 168 -13.95 14.40 0.26
N ARG A 169 -13.44 13.77 1.33
CA ARG A 169 -12.16 14.08 1.97
C ARG A 169 -11.15 12.93 1.89
N GLY A 170 -11.43 11.91 1.07
CA GLY A 170 -10.61 10.70 0.98
C GLY A 170 -9.14 10.95 0.65
N MET A 171 -8.84 12.00 -0.11
CA MET A 171 -7.45 12.39 -0.38
C MET A 171 -6.69 12.76 0.89
N ARG A 172 -7.34 13.35 1.91
CA ARG A 172 -6.67 13.70 3.17
C ARG A 172 -6.21 12.45 3.92
N SER A 173 -7.09 11.45 4.04
CA SER A 173 -6.76 10.17 4.69
C SER A 173 -5.66 9.44 3.92
N MET A 174 -5.76 9.42 2.59
CA MET A 174 -4.79 8.77 1.72
C MET A 174 -3.41 9.46 1.76
N PHE A 175 -3.36 10.78 1.87
CA PHE A 175 -2.09 11.53 1.93
C PHE A 175 -1.29 11.26 3.20
N VAL A 176 -1.92 10.89 4.32
CA VAL A 176 -1.18 10.44 5.51
C VAL A 176 -0.33 9.22 5.15
N MET A 177 -0.96 8.22 4.55
CA MET A 177 -0.28 7.01 4.09
C MET A 177 0.76 7.30 2.99
N MET A 178 0.43 8.15 2.00
CA MET A 178 1.34 8.52 0.92
C MET A 178 2.57 9.30 1.42
N ASN A 179 2.43 10.15 2.42
CA ASN A 179 3.57 10.90 2.96
C ASN A 179 4.55 9.97 3.68
N SER A 180 4.04 9.01 4.44
CA SER A 180 4.86 7.95 5.04
C SER A 180 5.58 7.12 3.97
N ALA A 181 4.86 6.70 2.93
CA ALA A 181 5.44 5.96 1.80
C ALA A 181 6.56 6.75 1.08
N ARG A 182 6.37 8.05 0.85
CA ARG A 182 7.39 8.91 0.22
C ARG A 182 8.67 8.99 1.04
N LEU A 183 8.57 9.10 2.36
CA LEU A 183 9.74 9.07 3.24
C LEU A 183 10.48 7.74 3.13
N HIS A 184 9.75 6.63 3.14
CA HIS A 184 10.34 5.28 3.00
C HIS A 184 11.02 5.09 1.64
N VAL A 185 10.47 5.61 0.55
CA VAL A 185 11.11 5.59 -0.78
C VAL A 185 12.40 6.45 -0.78
N GLY A 186 12.43 7.56 -0.05
CA GLY A 186 13.67 8.32 0.16
C GLY A 186 14.75 7.50 0.88
N ILE A 187 14.37 6.79 1.94
CA ILE A 187 15.27 5.88 2.67
C ILE A 187 15.75 4.73 1.76
N GLU A 188 14.89 4.23 0.88
CA GLU A 188 15.26 3.21 -0.10
C GLU A 188 16.43 3.65 -0.99
N GLY A 189 16.38 4.86 -1.52
CA GLY A 189 17.46 5.41 -2.32
C GLY A 189 18.78 5.44 -1.56
N VAL A 190 18.79 5.87 -0.31
CA VAL A 190 19.97 5.88 0.56
C VAL A 190 20.46 4.46 0.86
N ALA A 191 19.56 3.56 1.27
CA ALA A 191 19.91 2.19 1.65
C ALA A 191 20.56 1.40 0.51
N LEU A 192 20.00 1.50 -0.71
CA LEU A 192 20.54 0.81 -1.88
C LEU A 192 21.87 1.44 -2.35
N ALA A 193 21.99 2.76 -2.29
CA ALA A 193 23.24 3.47 -2.61
C ALA A 193 24.37 3.08 -1.64
N GLU A 194 24.09 3.02 -0.33
CA GLU A 194 25.05 2.62 0.69
C GLU A 194 25.48 1.14 0.51
N ALA A 195 24.55 0.24 0.29
CA ALA A 195 24.85 -1.17 0.02
C ALA A 195 25.74 -1.34 -1.21
N ALA A 196 25.44 -0.63 -2.30
CA ALA A 196 26.25 -0.64 -3.52
C ALA A 196 27.65 -0.03 -3.28
N TYR A 197 27.75 1.05 -2.53
CA TYR A 197 29.01 1.68 -2.17
C TYR A 197 29.90 0.74 -1.37
N GLN A 198 29.40 0.12 -0.30
CA GLN A 198 30.16 -0.82 0.53
C GLN A 198 30.64 -2.03 -0.29
N ALA A 199 29.80 -2.63 -1.09
CA ALA A 199 30.18 -3.73 -1.96
C ALA A 199 31.26 -3.33 -2.98
N SER A 200 31.16 -2.15 -3.57
CA SER A 200 32.15 -1.61 -4.50
C SER A 200 33.51 -1.31 -3.82
N LEU A 201 33.45 -0.80 -2.59
CA LEU A 201 34.65 -0.50 -1.79
C LEU A 201 35.39 -1.80 -1.45
N GLU A 202 34.71 -2.83 -0.98
CA GLU A 202 35.34 -4.15 -0.70
C GLU A 202 35.93 -4.75 -1.97
N PHE A 203 35.18 -4.75 -3.07
CA PHE A 203 35.69 -5.20 -4.36
C PHE A 203 36.95 -4.44 -4.80
N ALA A 204 36.97 -3.11 -4.67
CA ALA A 204 38.12 -2.29 -5.05
C ALA A 204 39.36 -2.54 -4.19
N LYS A 205 39.20 -2.89 -2.91
CA LYS A 205 40.31 -3.27 -2.03
C LYS A 205 40.92 -4.64 -2.39
N ASP A 206 40.08 -5.61 -2.76
CA ASP A 206 40.48 -6.99 -3.05
C ASP A 206 41.00 -7.16 -4.48
N ARG A 207 40.47 -6.39 -5.42
CA ARG A 207 40.80 -6.51 -6.85
C ARG A 207 42.23 -6.04 -7.14
N ARG A 208 43.14 -6.96 -7.35
CA ARG A 208 44.48 -6.67 -7.82
C ARG A 208 44.52 -6.63 -9.33
N GLN A 209 44.95 -5.51 -9.89
CA GLN A 209 45.08 -5.32 -11.32
C GLN A 209 46.23 -4.37 -11.62
N SER A 210 47.05 -4.76 -12.63
CA SER A 210 48.22 -4.00 -13.06
C SER A 210 49.28 -3.79 -11.95
N ARG A 211 50.31 -3.02 -12.23
CA ARG A 211 51.37 -2.66 -11.27
C ARG A 211 51.10 -1.33 -10.61
N SER A 212 51.65 -1.14 -9.40
CA SER A 212 51.57 0.13 -8.70
C SER A 212 52.13 1.27 -9.53
N LEU A 213 51.52 2.47 -9.43
CA LEU A 213 52.02 3.72 -9.99
C LEU A 213 53.26 4.20 -9.24
N ASN A 214 53.48 3.76 -7.99
CA ASN A 214 54.68 3.97 -7.22
C ASN A 214 55.50 2.67 -7.18
N PRO A 215 56.44 2.46 -8.11
CA PRO A 215 57.38 1.33 -8.01
C PRO A 215 58.28 1.58 -6.82
N GLN A 216 58.23 0.71 -5.81
CA GLN A 216 59.30 0.56 -4.82
C GLN A 216 60.40 -0.31 -5.43
#